data_219ffd5c9300019f90508ab567859585
#
_entry.id   219ffd5c9300019f90508ab567859585
#
_cell.length_a   1.000
_cell.length_b   1.000
_cell.length_c   1.000
_cell.angle_alpha   90.00
_cell.angle_beta   90.00
_cell.angle_gamma   90.00
#
_symmetry.space_group_name_H-M   'P 1'
#
loop_
_entity.id
_entity.type
_entity.pdbx_description
1 polymer ?
#
loop_
_entity_poly.entity_id
_entity_poly.type
_entity_poly.pdbx_seq_one_letter_code
_entity_poly.pdbx_strand_id
1 'polypeptide(L)'
;MAVGVPRVVQARAACKHPSASNASLPFDPSIDGIGLDESTGELYYINPLSAPLFAERANINQSQLVRLDPEADPVRVAALVNFVSSSWMALKCRAIGGCQGRTVVIVGATSASGRAAAIVARSLGAARIIGLSRNEDTLAAVEGLDDRVLLREPFTLPESVGPLHIMLDYVGGPAAVGLLQSAQVEPGENLQYIQVGGLASDAAHMLQLLPTHLINLKPICIMGSGMGSFTKQDLRREMPGLMSFITKIKVPFEIYPAPMADVQAVWGSENATKKRLVLVPSL
;
A
#
# COMPACT_ATOMS: atom_id res chain seq x y z
N MET A 1 -18.91 -10.82 -7.44
CA MET A 1 -18.10 -9.66 -6.96
C MET A 1 -17.12 -10.15 -5.90
N ALA A 2 -15.93 -9.57 -5.78
CA ALA A 2 -14.99 -9.90 -4.69
C ALA A 2 -14.43 -8.59 -4.12
N VAL A 3 -14.46 -8.43 -2.79
CA VAL A 3 -14.04 -7.20 -2.11
C VAL A 3 -13.03 -7.53 -1.02
N GLY A 4 -11.83 -6.97 -1.14
CA GLY A 4 -10.80 -7.12 -0.11
C GLY A 4 -11.12 -6.32 1.16
N VAL A 5 -10.74 -6.87 2.33
CA VAL A 5 -10.89 -6.19 3.62
C VAL A 5 -9.51 -5.88 4.22
N PRO A 6 -8.77 -4.93 3.65
CA PRO A 6 -7.52 -4.44 4.24
C PRO A 6 -7.76 -3.63 5.52
N ARG A 7 -6.69 -3.37 6.28
CA ARG A 7 -6.78 -2.56 7.52
C ARG A 7 -7.43 -1.19 7.30
N VAL A 8 -7.24 -0.58 6.14
CA VAL A 8 -7.88 0.71 5.82
C VAL A 8 -9.40 0.58 5.74
N VAL A 9 -9.95 -0.51 5.21
CA VAL A 9 -11.40 -0.80 5.21
C VAL A 9 -11.90 -0.98 6.64
N GLN A 10 -11.16 -1.71 7.48
CA GLN A 10 -11.49 -1.87 8.90
C GLN A 10 -11.45 -0.54 9.66
N ALA A 11 -10.44 0.29 9.41
CA ALA A 11 -10.33 1.62 10.00
C ALA A 11 -11.45 2.57 9.53
N ARG A 12 -11.88 2.46 8.26
CA ARG A 12 -13.05 3.18 7.74
C ARG A 12 -14.32 2.72 8.44
N ALA A 13 -14.57 1.42 8.56
CA ALA A 13 -15.73 0.86 9.24
C ALA A 13 -15.80 1.32 10.70
N ALA A 14 -14.66 1.50 11.36
CA ALA A 14 -14.56 2.04 12.72
C ALA A 14 -14.57 3.58 12.81
N CYS A 15 -14.77 4.30 11.70
CA CYS A 15 -14.68 5.78 11.60
C CYS A 15 -13.34 6.36 12.09
N LYS A 16 -12.26 5.53 12.07
CA LYS A 16 -10.91 5.94 12.51
C LYS A 16 -10.00 6.39 11.36
N HIS A 17 -10.41 6.16 10.12
CA HIS A 17 -9.65 6.61 8.96
C HIS A 17 -10.10 8.00 8.53
N PRO A 18 -9.19 8.94 8.17
CA PRO A 18 -9.55 10.32 7.77
C PRO A 18 -10.63 10.40 6.68
N SER A 19 -10.63 9.46 5.72
CA SER A 19 -11.64 9.42 4.65
C SER A 19 -13.05 9.01 5.10
N ALA A 20 -13.24 8.66 6.37
CA ALA A 20 -14.52 8.23 6.93
C ALA A 20 -14.81 8.86 8.31
N SER A 21 -13.95 9.74 8.83
CA SER A 21 -14.12 10.36 10.15
C SER A 21 -15.41 11.18 10.29
N ASN A 22 -15.91 11.72 9.18
CA ASN A 22 -17.13 12.52 9.12
C ASN A 22 -18.26 11.82 8.32
N ALA A 23 -18.16 10.50 8.12
CA ALA A 23 -19.18 9.76 7.37
C ALA A 23 -20.49 9.68 8.16
N SER A 24 -21.61 9.97 7.49
CA SER A 24 -22.94 9.74 8.04
C SER A 24 -23.27 8.25 8.04
N LEU A 25 -23.76 7.72 9.14
CA LEU A 25 -24.16 6.31 9.24
C LEU A 25 -25.61 6.11 8.76
N PRO A 26 -25.95 4.99 8.11
CA PRO A 26 -25.02 3.93 7.69
C PRO A 26 -24.23 4.31 6.43
N PHE A 27 -22.97 3.81 6.30
CA PHE A 27 -22.18 3.96 5.07
C PHE A 27 -21.44 2.66 4.74
N ASP A 28 -21.08 2.47 3.48
CA ASP A 28 -20.27 1.34 3.03
C ASP A 28 -18.77 1.66 3.20
N PRO A 29 -18.00 0.88 3.97
CA PRO A 29 -16.59 1.16 4.20
C PRO A 29 -15.67 0.64 3.09
N SER A 30 -16.18 -0.06 2.06
CA SER A 30 -15.38 -0.59 0.97
C SER A 30 -14.58 0.51 0.25
N ILE A 31 -13.49 0.11 -0.38
CA ILE A 31 -12.64 1.02 -1.15
C ILE A 31 -12.70 0.66 -2.62
N ASP A 32 -12.39 -0.56 -2.96
CA ASP A 32 -12.32 -1.10 -4.30
C ASP A 32 -12.80 -2.56 -4.32
N GLY A 33 -12.93 -3.13 -5.49
CA GLY A 33 -13.36 -4.52 -5.62
C GLY A 33 -13.32 -5.02 -7.06
N ILE A 34 -13.72 -6.28 -7.23
CA ILE A 34 -13.83 -6.94 -8.52
C ILE A 34 -15.30 -7.26 -8.77
N GLY A 35 -15.79 -6.89 -9.94
CA GLY A 35 -17.14 -7.18 -10.39
C GLY A 35 -17.15 -8.00 -11.67
N LEU A 36 -18.22 -8.78 -11.83
CA LEU A 36 -18.57 -9.45 -13.09
C LEU A 36 -19.71 -8.67 -13.74
N ASP A 37 -19.56 -8.31 -14.98
CA ASP A 37 -20.68 -7.84 -15.80
C ASP A 37 -21.52 -9.04 -16.24
N GLU A 38 -22.72 -9.15 -15.71
CA GLU A 38 -23.62 -10.29 -15.98
C GLU A 38 -24.06 -10.36 -17.45
N SER A 39 -24.03 -9.26 -18.18
CA SER A 39 -24.45 -9.23 -19.59
C SER A 39 -23.38 -9.73 -20.56
N THR A 40 -22.09 -9.50 -20.22
CA THR A 40 -20.96 -9.85 -21.08
C THR A 40 -20.11 -10.99 -20.54
N GLY A 41 -20.21 -11.31 -19.24
CA GLY A 41 -19.35 -12.27 -18.56
C GLY A 41 -17.93 -11.75 -18.33
N GLU A 42 -17.69 -10.46 -18.51
CA GLU A 42 -16.37 -9.85 -18.35
C GLU A 42 -16.10 -9.44 -16.92
N LEU A 43 -14.84 -9.64 -16.46
CA LEU A 43 -14.36 -9.24 -15.15
C LEU A 43 -13.79 -7.83 -15.19
N TYR A 44 -14.14 -7.03 -14.17
CA TYR A 44 -13.66 -5.67 -14.02
C TYR A 44 -13.14 -5.40 -12.61
N TYR A 45 -12.02 -4.71 -12.54
CA TYR A 45 -11.64 -3.99 -11.34
C TYR A 45 -12.44 -2.68 -11.26
N ILE A 46 -12.97 -2.39 -10.09
CA ILE A 46 -13.76 -1.19 -9.80
C ILE A 46 -12.86 -0.20 -9.06
N ASN A 47 -12.67 0.97 -9.65
CA ASN A 47 -11.79 2.02 -9.12
C ASN A 47 -12.19 2.44 -7.70
N PRO A 48 -11.22 2.90 -6.88
CA PRO A 48 -11.46 3.22 -5.48
C PRO A 48 -12.56 4.25 -5.27
N LEU A 49 -13.43 4.00 -4.28
CA LEU A 49 -14.50 4.89 -3.84
C LEU A 49 -15.52 5.27 -4.93
N SER A 50 -15.70 4.42 -5.94
CA SER A 50 -16.62 4.65 -7.06
C SER A 50 -18.06 4.29 -6.73
N ALA A 51 -18.27 3.34 -5.83
CA ALA A 51 -19.59 2.88 -5.38
C ALA A 51 -19.46 2.09 -4.06
N PRO A 52 -20.58 1.86 -3.35
CA PRO A 52 -20.68 0.84 -2.30
C PRO A 52 -20.48 -0.55 -2.90
N LEU A 53 -19.53 -1.33 -2.34
CA LEU A 53 -19.19 -2.66 -2.88
C LEU A 53 -19.42 -3.81 -1.90
N PHE A 54 -19.82 -3.55 -0.64
CA PHE A 54 -20.32 -4.60 0.25
C PHE A 54 -21.78 -4.93 -0.10
N ALA A 55 -21.96 -5.33 -1.36
CA ALA A 55 -23.23 -5.66 -1.98
C ALA A 55 -23.04 -6.75 -3.03
N GLU A 56 -24.06 -7.54 -3.28
CA GLU A 56 -24.05 -8.56 -4.36
C GLU A 56 -23.99 -7.92 -5.74
N ARG A 57 -24.64 -6.76 -5.90
CA ARG A 57 -24.74 -6.01 -7.15
C ARG A 57 -24.53 -4.53 -6.90
N ALA A 58 -23.86 -3.85 -7.84
CA ALA A 58 -23.66 -2.42 -7.81
C ALA A 58 -23.75 -1.84 -9.23
N ASN A 59 -24.30 -0.64 -9.34
CA ASN A 59 -24.31 0.11 -10.59
C ASN A 59 -23.04 0.97 -10.65
N ILE A 60 -22.18 0.69 -11.62
CA ILE A 60 -20.89 1.36 -11.76
C ILE A 60 -20.82 2.09 -13.10
N ASN A 61 -20.34 3.33 -13.07
CA ASN A 61 -20.04 4.05 -14.32
C ASN A 61 -18.86 3.36 -15.03
N GLN A 62 -19.00 3.10 -16.32
CA GLN A 62 -17.98 2.45 -17.14
C GLN A 62 -16.60 3.13 -17.04
N SER A 63 -16.56 4.45 -16.89
CA SER A 63 -15.30 5.19 -16.71
C SER A 63 -14.55 4.87 -15.43
N GLN A 64 -15.15 4.14 -14.50
CA GLN A 64 -14.58 3.67 -13.24
C GLN A 64 -14.18 2.20 -13.26
N LEU A 65 -14.30 1.55 -14.42
CA LEU A 65 -13.98 0.15 -14.61
C LEU A 65 -12.66 -0.01 -15.35
N VAL A 66 -11.88 -1.01 -14.92
CA VAL A 66 -10.70 -1.49 -15.64
C VAL A 66 -10.91 -2.96 -15.94
N ARG A 67 -10.98 -3.30 -17.23
CA ARG A 67 -11.17 -4.69 -17.65
C ARG A 67 -10.00 -5.55 -17.20
N LEU A 68 -10.30 -6.70 -16.65
CA LEU A 68 -9.32 -7.70 -16.25
C LEU A 68 -9.14 -8.75 -17.34
N ASP A 69 -8.05 -9.51 -17.23
CA ASP A 69 -7.86 -10.73 -18.00
C ASP A 69 -9.00 -11.71 -17.63
N PRO A 70 -9.64 -12.37 -18.62
CA PRO A 70 -10.68 -13.36 -18.35
C PRO A 70 -10.25 -14.50 -17.42
N GLU A 71 -8.96 -14.85 -17.41
CA GLU A 71 -8.38 -15.89 -16.56
C GLU A 71 -7.97 -15.37 -15.17
N ALA A 72 -8.20 -14.08 -14.86
CA ALA A 72 -7.85 -13.52 -13.57
C ALA A 72 -8.73 -14.11 -12.46
N ASP A 73 -8.10 -14.57 -11.39
CA ASP A 73 -8.80 -14.95 -10.16
C ASP A 73 -9.27 -13.68 -9.41
N PRO A 74 -10.59 -13.42 -9.35
CA PRO A 74 -11.13 -12.21 -8.74
C PRO A 74 -10.82 -12.10 -7.24
N VAL A 75 -10.77 -13.23 -6.53
CA VAL A 75 -10.44 -13.25 -5.10
C VAL A 75 -8.98 -12.84 -4.87
N ARG A 76 -8.09 -13.38 -5.68
CA ARG A 76 -6.67 -13.04 -5.63
C ARG A 76 -6.43 -11.56 -5.95
N VAL A 77 -7.04 -11.03 -7.00
CA VAL A 77 -6.91 -9.62 -7.36
C VAL A 77 -7.45 -8.72 -6.26
N ALA A 78 -8.65 -9.01 -5.73
CA ALA A 78 -9.23 -8.25 -4.62
C ALA A 78 -8.36 -8.29 -3.35
N ALA A 79 -7.69 -9.42 -3.07
CA ALA A 79 -6.78 -9.53 -1.95
C ALA A 79 -5.53 -8.66 -2.09
N LEU A 80 -5.01 -8.50 -3.30
CA LEU A 80 -3.71 -7.87 -3.58
C LEU A 80 -3.80 -6.39 -3.89
N VAL A 81 -4.87 -5.93 -4.56
CA VAL A 81 -4.89 -4.62 -5.21
C VAL A 81 -4.57 -3.47 -4.25
N ASN A 82 -5.13 -3.43 -3.08
CA ASN A 82 -4.91 -2.33 -2.12
C ASN A 82 -3.44 -2.24 -1.67
N PHE A 83 -2.76 -3.37 -1.47
CA PHE A 83 -1.36 -3.39 -1.01
C PHE A 83 -0.39 -3.03 -2.12
N VAL A 84 -0.60 -3.63 -3.30
CA VAL A 84 0.27 -3.42 -4.46
C VAL A 84 0.10 -2.02 -4.99
N SER A 85 -1.14 -1.50 -5.05
CA SER A 85 -1.41 -0.13 -5.52
C SER A 85 -0.71 0.93 -4.68
N SER A 86 -0.56 0.72 -3.37
CA SER A 86 0.09 1.69 -2.48
C SER A 86 1.53 1.97 -2.89
N SER A 87 2.32 0.94 -3.16
CA SER A 87 3.70 1.07 -3.61
C SER A 87 3.83 1.38 -5.09
N TRP A 88 2.95 0.80 -5.94
CA TRP A 88 2.92 1.10 -7.37
C TRP A 88 2.70 2.59 -7.61
N MET A 89 1.66 3.15 -7.03
CA MET A 89 1.33 4.57 -7.17
C MET A 89 2.41 5.48 -6.56
N ALA A 90 2.99 5.08 -5.41
CA ALA A 90 4.09 5.82 -4.81
C ALA A 90 5.31 5.90 -5.76
N LEU A 91 5.72 4.79 -6.34
CA LEU A 91 6.92 4.72 -7.19
C LEU A 91 6.68 5.24 -8.63
N LYS A 92 5.45 5.10 -9.15
CA LYS A 92 5.12 5.56 -10.52
C LYS A 92 4.67 7.00 -10.60
N CYS A 93 4.00 7.51 -9.55
CA CYS A 93 3.38 8.83 -9.60
C CYS A 93 3.97 9.83 -8.61
N ARG A 94 4.64 9.37 -7.53
CA ARG A 94 5.21 10.28 -6.52
C ARG A 94 6.72 10.35 -6.60
N ALA A 95 7.41 9.22 -6.82
CA ALA A 95 8.86 9.24 -6.98
C ALA A 95 9.28 9.98 -8.25
N ILE A 96 9.95 11.11 -8.08
CA ILE A 96 10.45 11.96 -9.18
C ILE A 96 11.53 11.16 -9.92
N GLY A 97 11.34 10.92 -11.21
CA GLY A 97 12.23 10.11 -12.03
C GLY A 97 12.12 8.58 -11.80
N GLY A 98 11.13 8.13 -10.99
CA GLY A 98 10.93 6.70 -10.70
C GLY A 98 12.02 6.09 -9.83
N CYS A 99 12.07 4.74 -9.79
CA CYS A 99 13.04 4.01 -8.95
C CYS A 99 14.06 3.17 -9.72
N GLN A 100 14.02 3.19 -11.06
CA GLN A 100 14.96 2.40 -11.87
C GLN A 100 16.41 2.80 -11.58
N GLY A 101 17.26 1.81 -11.29
CA GLY A 101 18.67 2.01 -10.96
C GLY A 101 18.94 2.61 -9.57
N ARG A 102 17.90 2.86 -8.76
CA ARG A 102 17.97 3.55 -7.47
C ARG A 102 17.90 2.63 -6.28
N THR A 103 18.41 3.10 -5.13
CA THR A 103 18.25 2.47 -3.83
C THR A 103 16.92 2.88 -3.20
N VAL A 104 16.08 1.90 -2.88
CA VAL A 104 14.77 2.08 -2.24
C VAL A 104 14.79 1.50 -0.84
N VAL A 105 14.49 2.30 0.15
CA VAL A 105 14.27 1.87 1.54
C VAL A 105 12.79 1.69 1.80
N ILE A 106 12.41 0.58 2.46
CA ILE A 106 11.02 0.27 2.83
C ILE A 106 10.92 0.20 4.35
N VAL A 107 10.33 1.22 4.96
CA VAL A 107 10.08 1.27 6.41
C VAL A 107 8.76 0.56 6.70
N GLY A 108 8.81 -0.50 7.52
CA GLY A 108 7.67 -1.39 7.74
C GLY A 108 7.60 -2.54 6.72
N ALA A 109 8.74 -3.04 6.27
CA ALA A 109 8.89 -4.06 5.24
C ALA A 109 8.17 -5.39 5.53
N THR A 110 7.91 -5.73 6.80
CA THR A 110 7.20 -6.96 7.19
C THR A 110 5.68 -6.87 7.06
N SER A 111 5.13 -5.67 6.89
CA SER A 111 3.69 -5.49 6.63
C SER A 111 3.31 -6.03 5.25
N ALA A 112 2.03 -6.33 5.02
CA ALA A 112 1.56 -6.76 3.70
C ALA A 112 1.92 -5.75 2.60
N SER A 113 1.76 -4.44 2.85
CA SER A 113 2.15 -3.37 1.93
C SER A 113 3.66 -3.29 1.73
N GLY A 114 4.45 -3.48 2.80
CA GLY A 114 5.92 -3.46 2.71
C GLY A 114 6.47 -4.64 1.90
N ARG A 115 5.92 -5.84 2.08
CA ARG A 115 6.25 -7.01 1.26
C ARG A 115 5.90 -6.79 -0.22
N ALA A 116 4.72 -6.22 -0.48
CA ALA A 116 4.32 -5.84 -1.82
C ALA A 116 5.24 -4.77 -2.42
N ALA A 117 5.69 -3.80 -1.60
CA ALA A 117 6.60 -2.75 -2.04
C ALA A 117 7.95 -3.29 -2.51
N ALA A 118 8.49 -4.32 -1.86
CA ALA A 118 9.73 -4.98 -2.30
C ALA A 118 9.56 -5.60 -3.71
N ILE A 119 8.45 -6.31 -3.92
CA ILE A 119 8.11 -6.91 -5.23
C ILE A 119 7.95 -5.83 -6.30
N VAL A 120 7.19 -4.77 -6.01
CA VAL A 120 6.95 -3.66 -6.94
C VAL A 120 8.25 -2.91 -7.27
N ALA A 121 9.04 -2.55 -6.26
CA ALA A 121 10.29 -1.84 -6.48
C ALA A 121 11.25 -2.65 -7.36
N ARG A 122 11.36 -3.96 -7.12
CA ARG A 122 12.17 -4.85 -7.95
C ARG A 122 11.68 -4.89 -9.39
N SER A 123 10.37 -5.01 -9.60
CA SER A 123 9.78 -5.06 -10.94
C SER A 123 9.92 -3.74 -11.71
N LEU A 124 10.00 -2.62 -11.01
CA LEU A 124 10.23 -1.29 -11.58
C LEU A 124 11.72 -0.94 -11.71
N GLY A 125 12.62 -1.92 -11.49
CA GLY A 125 14.04 -1.79 -11.76
C GLY A 125 14.87 -1.13 -10.67
N ALA A 126 14.40 -1.10 -9.41
CA ALA A 126 15.24 -0.66 -8.29
C ALA A 126 16.52 -1.51 -8.22
N ALA A 127 17.67 -0.85 -8.12
CA ALA A 127 18.97 -1.52 -8.08
C ALA A 127 19.21 -2.19 -6.72
N ARG A 128 18.75 -1.56 -5.64
CA ARG A 128 18.90 -2.06 -4.26
C ARG A 128 17.64 -1.79 -3.45
N ILE A 129 17.19 -2.78 -2.68
CA ILE A 129 15.99 -2.68 -1.86
C ILE A 129 16.35 -3.05 -0.42
N ILE A 130 16.14 -2.11 0.50
CA ILE A 130 16.49 -2.24 1.91
C ILE A 130 15.21 -2.27 2.73
N GLY A 131 14.99 -3.35 3.47
CA GLY A 131 13.82 -3.48 4.33
C GLY A 131 14.13 -3.14 5.79
N LEU A 132 13.25 -2.33 6.41
CA LEU A 132 13.32 -1.99 7.82
C LEU A 132 12.11 -2.53 8.58
N SER A 133 12.34 -3.20 9.71
CA SER A 133 11.29 -3.66 10.63
C SER A 133 11.85 -3.90 12.03
N ARG A 134 10.94 -4.01 13.01
CA ARG A 134 11.30 -4.24 14.42
C ARG A 134 11.61 -5.68 14.77
N ASN A 135 11.06 -6.64 14.02
CA ASN A 135 11.19 -8.06 14.31
C ASN A 135 12.10 -8.72 13.27
N GLU A 136 13.16 -9.33 13.75
CA GLU A 136 14.23 -9.93 12.95
C GLU A 136 13.75 -11.13 12.15
N ASP A 137 13.03 -12.06 12.80
CA ASP A 137 12.58 -13.30 12.17
C ASP A 137 11.62 -13.03 11.01
N THR A 138 10.64 -12.14 11.25
CA THR A 138 9.68 -11.76 10.20
C THR A 138 10.33 -10.95 9.09
N LEU A 139 11.39 -10.16 9.40
CA LEU A 139 12.15 -9.41 8.41
C LEU A 139 13.02 -10.33 7.56
N ALA A 140 13.64 -11.34 8.17
CA ALA A 140 14.43 -12.35 7.45
C ALA A 140 13.57 -13.09 6.41
N ALA A 141 12.30 -13.31 6.70
CA ALA A 141 11.36 -14.01 5.82
C ALA A 141 10.80 -13.12 4.67
N VAL A 142 11.17 -11.84 4.58
CA VAL A 142 10.72 -10.98 3.47
C VAL A 142 11.58 -11.25 2.23
N GLU A 143 10.93 -11.76 1.18
CA GLU A 143 11.57 -12.00 -0.11
C GLU A 143 11.84 -10.69 -0.87
N GLY A 144 12.88 -10.67 -1.71
CA GLY A 144 13.18 -9.54 -2.62
C GLY A 144 13.91 -8.36 -1.99
N LEU A 145 14.31 -8.46 -0.71
CA LEU A 145 15.19 -7.49 -0.07
C LEU A 145 16.66 -7.87 -0.28
N ASP A 146 17.48 -6.88 -0.64
CA ASP A 146 18.94 -7.03 -0.71
C ASP A 146 19.56 -6.89 0.68
N ASP A 147 19.05 -5.92 1.47
CA ASP A 147 19.51 -5.70 2.83
C ASP A 147 18.35 -5.60 3.83
N ARG A 148 18.67 -5.86 5.08
CA ARG A 148 17.72 -5.84 6.20
C ARG A 148 18.31 -5.06 7.36
N VAL A 149 17.54 -4.08 7.88
CA VAL A 149 17.93 -3.24 9.01
C VAL A 149 16.88 -3.34 10.10
N LEU A 150 17.32 -3.64 11.32
CA LEU A 150 16.41 -3.66 12.46
C LEU A 150 16.07 -2.23 12.90
N LEU A 151 14.78 -1.94 12.95
CA LEU A 151 14.25 -0.67 13.41
C LEU A 151 14.18 -0.66 14.95
N ARG A 152 15.18 -0.05 15.57
CA ARG A 152 15.31 0.06 17.04
C ARG A 152 15.64 1.49 17.43
N GLU A 153 15.26 1.88 18.64
CA GLU A 153 15.69 3.16 19.21
C GLU A 153 17.18 3.13 19.60
N PRO A 154 17.91 4.22 19.35
CA PRO A 154 17.51 5.37 18.54
C PRO A 154 17.32 4.96 17.07
N PHE A 155 16.26 5.46 16.41
CA PHE A 155 15.91 5.08 15.03
C PHE A 155 16.92 5.65 14.04
N THR A 156 18.05 4.96 13.88
CA THR A 156 19.14 5.39 12.99
C THR A 156 19.44 4.32 11.94
N LEU A 157 19.85 4.77 10.77
CA LEU A 157 20.41 3.91 9.74
C LEU A 157 21.90 3.68 10.02
N PRO A 158 22.39 2.43 9.94
CA PRO A 158 23.82 2.15 9.98
C PRO A 158 24.55 2.82 8.81
N GLU A 159 25.77 3.28 9.01
CA GLU A 159 26.60 3.86 7.94
C GLU A 159 26.82 2.91 6.76
N SER A 160 26.84 1.60 7.03
CA SER A 160 26.97 0.54 6.01
C SER A 160 25.81 0.50 5.01
N VAL A 161 24.68 1.14 5.34
CA VAL A 161 23.55 1.28 4.40
C VAL A 161 23.93 2.15 3.20
N GLY A 162 24.78 3.17 3.41
CA GLY A 162 25.25 4.07 2.37
C GLY A 162 24.18 5.03 1.84
N PRO A 163 24.43 5.66 0.69
CA PRO A 163 23.55 6.67 0.13
C PRO A 163 22.20 6.11 -0.35
N LEU A 164 21.14 6.89 -0.18
CA LEU A 164 19.76 6.56 -0.47
C LEU A 164 19.14 7.53 -1.47
N HIS A 165 18.19 7.01 -2.25
CA HIS A 165 17.42 7.79 -3.23
C HIS A 165 15.95 7.94 -2.83
N ILE A 166 15.30 6.84 -2.39
CA ILE A 166 13.87 6.80 -2.10
C ILE A 166 13.64 6.07 -0.77
N MET A 167 12.79 6.64 0.09
CA MET A 167 12.31 6.01 1.31
C MET A 167 10.79 5.92 1.26
N LEU A 168 10.24 4.70 1.14
CA LEU A 168 8.81 4.42 1.27
C LEU A 168 8.48 4.14 2.72
N ASP A 169 7.68 4.98 3.35
CA ASP A 169 7.36 4.84 4.76
C ASP A 169 5.89 4.41 4.98
N TYR A 170 5.74 3.23 5.60
CA TYR A 170 4.45 2.67 6.03
C TYR A 170 4.21 2.81 7.53
N VAL A 171 5.15 3.40 8.27
CA VAL A 171 5.13 3.49 9.74
C VAL A 171 4.89 4.91 10.23
N GLY A 172 5.70 5.86 9.78
CA GLY A 172 5.67 7.26 10.21
C GLY A 172 6.20 7.49 11.63
N GLY A 173 5.84 8.64 12.18
CA GLY A 173 6.15 8.99 13.56
C GLY A 173 7.64 9.24 13.87
N PRO A 174 8.09 9.02 15.12
CA PRO A 174 9.49 9.29 15.52
C PRO A 174 10.52 8.49 14.72
N ALA A 175 10.15 7.29 14.26
CA ALA A 175 11.05 6.48 13.43
C ALA A 175 11.40 7.18 12.11
N ALA A 176 10.42 7.78 11.45
CA ALA A 176 10.64 8.53 10.21
C ALA A 176 11.66 9.67 10.40
N VAL A 177 11.54 10.42 11.50
CA VAL A 177 12.42 11.54 11.80
C VAL A 177 13.86 11.07 12.04
N GLY A 178 14.06 10.06 12.88
CA GLY A 178 15.40 9.51 13.15
C GLY A 178 16.06 8.92 11.91
N LEU A 179 15.29 8.21 11.07
CA LEU A 179 15.79 7.69 9.81
C LEU A 179 16.17 8.80 8.83
N LEU A 180 15.38 9.86 8.72
CA LEU A 180 15.70 11.01 7.88
C LEU A 180 16.94 11.77 8.38
N GLN A 181 17.11 11.88 9.70
CA GLN A 181 18.30 12.50 10.29
C GLN A 181 19.59 11.74 9.98
N SER A 182 19.56 10.40 10.08
CA SER A 182 20.72 9.54 9.87
C SER A 182 20.97 9.14 8.42
N ALA A 183 19.98 9.27 7.53
CA ALA A 183 20.12 8.87 6.14
C ALA A 183 21.27 9.61 5.44
N GLN A 184 22.08 8.90 4.70
CA GLN A 184 23.01 9.47 3.74
C GLN A 184 22.26 9.68 2.42
N VAL A 185 22.53 10.80 1.74
CA VAL A 185 21.91 11.13 0.46
C VAL A 185 22.93 10.97 -0.65
N GLU A 186 22.52 10.41 -1.79
CA GLU A 186 23.38 10.30 -2.96
C GLU A 186 23.86 11.68 -3.40
N PRO A 187 25.16 11.89 -3.62
CA PRO A 187 25.71 13.18 -4.03
C PRO A 187 25.03 13.72 -5.29
N GLY A 188 24.56 14.97 -5.23
CA GLY A 188 23.88 15.63 -6.34
C GLY A 188 22.40 15.29 -6.50
N GLU A 189 21.84 14.42 -5.63
CA GLU A 189 20.42 14.05 -5.63
C GLU A 189 19.68 14.51 -4.36
N ASN A 190 18.38 14.33 -4.35
CA ASN A 190 17.56 14.52 -3.15
C ASN A 190 17.04 13.18 -2.68
N LEU A 191 17.09 12.90 -1.37
CA LEU A 191 16.37 11.80 -0.76
C LEU A 191 14.86 12.08 -0.86
N GLN A 192 14.15 11.23 -1.55
CA GLN A 192 12.70 11.32 -1.70
C GLN A 192 12.02 10.49 -0.60
N TYR A 193 11.59 11.14 0.46
CA TYR A 193 10.76 10.52 1.48
C TYR A 193 9.29 10.54 1.06
N ILE A 194 8.69 9.36 0.93
CA ILE A 194 7.30 9.18 0.52
C ILE A 194 6.52 8.51 1.64
N GLN A 195 5.67 9.27 2.30
CA GLN A 195 4.75 8.78 3.32
C GLN A 195 3.60 8.04 2.64
N VAL A 196 3.54 6.73 2.80
CA VAL A 196 2.51 5.87 2.19
C VAL A 196 1.47 5.42 3.22
N GLY A 197 1.90 5.05 4.41
CA GLY A 197 1.04 4.59 5.50
C GLY A 197 1.18 5.44 6.76
N GLY A 198 0.25 5.28 7.69
CA GLY A 198 0.24 6.00 8.97
C GLY A 198 -0.65 5.32 10.02
N LEU A 199 -1.18 4.11 9.73
CA LEU A 199 -2.04 3.39 10.67
C LEU A 199 -1.26 2.67 11.80
N ALA A 200 0.06 2.61 11.70
CA ALA A 200 0.92 1.93 12.67
C ALA A 200 1.39 2.84 13.81
N SER A 201 1.31 4.15 13.64
CA SER A 201 1.72 5.15 14.63
C SER A 201 0.76 6.34 14.59
N ASP A 202 0.82 7.19 15.59
CA ASP A 202 0.13 8.48 15.57
C ASP A 202 0.89 9.43 14.60
N ALA A 203 0.74 9.15 13.31
CA ALA A 203 1.46 9.82 12.23
C ALA A 203 1.15 11.34 12.16
N ALA A 204 0.09 11.79 12.84
CA ALA A 204 -0.25 13.21 12.93
C ALA A 204 0.87 14.06 13.53
N HIS A 205 1.75 13.45 14.32
CA HIS A 205 2.85 14.16 15.00
C HIS A 205 4.16 14.23 14.21
N MET A 206 4.29 13.54 13.07
CA MET A 206 5.58 13.51 12.35
C MET A 206 6.06 14.91 11.94
N LEU A 207 5.20 15.72 11.33
CA LEU A 207 5.58 17.08 10.90
C LEU A 207 5.95 18.00 12.06
N GLN A 208 5.36 17.78 13.24
CA GLN A 208 5.71 18.52 14.45
C GLN A 208 7.08 18.14 15.00
N LEU A 209 7.56 16.93 14.69
CA LEU A 209 8.85 16.42 15.14
C LEU A 209 10.00 16.71 14.18
N LEU A 210 9.73 17.19 12.94
CA LEU A 210 10.78 17.49 11.96
C LEU A 210 11.55 18.76 12.37
N PRO A 211 12.84 18.64 12.71
CA PRO A 211 13.65 19.82 13.02
C PRO A 211 13.85 20.68 11.78
N THR A 212 13.68 21.99 11.90
CA THR A 212 13.85 22.94 10.79
C THR A 212 15.23 22.81 10.11
N HIS A 213 16.29 22.58 10.89
CA HIS A 213 17.63 22.41 10.34
C HIS A 213 17.77 21.17 9.43
N LEU A 214 17.00 20.12 9.68
CA LEU A 214 16.99 18.92 8.83
C LEU A 214 16.53 19.27 7.42
N ILE A 215 15.48 20.07 7.30
CA ILE A 215 14.92 20.48 6.00
C ILE A 215 15.86 21.46 5.28
N ASN A 216 16.53 22.35 6.05
CA ASN A 216 17.38 23.38 5.47
C ASN A 216 18.79 22.90 5.09
N LEU A 217 19.31 21.88 5.77
CA LEU A 217 20.71 21.45 5.63
C LEU A 217 20.86 20.10 4.92
N LYS A 218 19.77 19.41 4.62
CA LYS A 218 19.79 18.10 3.95
C LYS A 218 18.93 18.13 2.69
N PRO A 219 19.40 17.61 1.55
CA PRO A 219 18.63 17.58 0.32
C PRO A 219 17.54 16.51 0.42
N ILE A 220 16.36 16.87 0.95
CA ILE A 220 15.23 15.98 1.19
C ILE A 220 13.97 16.54 0.52
N CYS A 221 13.26 15.68 -0.20
CA CYS A 221 11.89 15.93 -0.66
C CYS A 221 10.92 15.11 0.18
N ILE A 222 9.92 15.75 0.80
CA ILE A 222 8.88 15.08 1.60
C ILE A 222 7.57 15.09 0.82
N MET A 223 7.01 13.92 0.58
CA MET A 223 5.80 13.73 -0.22
C MET A 223 4.84 12.76 0.45
N GLY A 224 3.54 13.00 0.27
CA GLY A 224 2.51 12.01 0.62
C GLY A 224 2.16 11.11 -0.56
N SER A 225 1.69 9.90 -0.28
CA SER A 225 1.17 8.95 -1.26
C SER A 225 -0.12 8.32 -0.72
N GLY A 226 -1.22 9.00 -0.96
CA GLY A 226 -2.58 8.57 -0.59
C GLY A 226 -3.57 8.95 -1.68
N MET A 227 -4.84 8.56 -1.52
CA MET A 227 -5.88 8.82 -2.54
C MET A 227 -6.00 10.29 -2.95
N GLY A 228 -5.76 11.23 -2.03
CA GLY A 228 -5.75 12.67 -2.32
C GLY A 228 -4.49 13.16 -3.04
N SER A 229 -3.46 12.33 -3.19
CA SER A 229 -2.19 12.68 -3.83
C SER A 229 -2.14 12.35 -5.33
N PHE A 230 -3.20 11.76 -5.88
CA PHE A 230 -3.28 11.32 -7.27
C PHE A 230 -4.44 11.98 -7.98
N THR A 231 -4.24 12.28 -9.25
CA THR A 231 -5.31 12.74 -10.14
C THR A 231 -6.10 11.54 -10.69
N LYS A 232 -7.32 11.81 -11.18
CA LYS A 232 -8.08 10.79 -11.93
C LYS A 232 -7.32 10.32 -13.17
N GLN A 233 -6.51 11.19 -13.77
CA GLN A 233 -5.68 10.86 -14.92
C GLN A 233 -4.55 9.91 -14.54
N ASP A 234 -3.91 10.09 -13.38
CA ASP A 234 -2.89 9.17 -12.87
C ASP A 234 -3.48 7.77 -12.67
N LEU A 235 -4.64 7.68 -12.04
CA LEU A 235 -5.32 6.40 -11.85
C LEU A 235 -5.65 5.73 -13.19
N ARG A 236 -6.25 6.46 -14.15
CA ARG A 236 -6.55 5.91 -15.47
C ARG A 236 -5.33 5.41 -16.22
N ARG A 237 -4.20 6.10 -16.08
CA ARG A 237 -2.92 5.72 -16.71
C ARG A 237 -2.32 4.48 -16.10
N GLU A 238 -2.33 4.38 -14.77
CA GLU A 238 -1.58 3.36 -14.06
C GLU A 238 -2.38 2.07 -13.78
N MET A 239 -3.71 2.16 -13.59
CA MET A 239 -4.53 1.01 -13.22
C MET A 239 -4.45 -0.17 -14.19
N PRO A 240 -4.46 -0.02 -15.53
CA PRO A 240 -4.33 -1.16 -16.44
C PRO A 240 -3.00 -1.91 -16.26
N GLY A 241 -1.89 -1.17 -16.13
CA GLY A 241 -0.57 -1.75 -15.88
C GLY A 241 -0.49 -2.46 -14.52
N LEU A 242 -1.06 -1.84 -13.49
CA LEU A 242 -1.16 -2.42 -12.16
C LEU A 242 -1.97 -3.72 -12.17
N MET A 243 -3.12 -3.76 -12.82
CA MET A 243 -3.93 -4.97 -12.89
C MET A 243 -3.20 -6.11 -13.60
N SER A 244 -2.57 -5.82 -14.74
CA SER A 244 -1.72 -6.80 -15.44
C SER A 244 -0.54 -7.29 -14.58
N PHE A 245 0.02 -6.44 -13.73
CA PHE A 245 1.10 -6.82 -12.81
C PHE A 245 0.58 -7.74 -11.70
N ILE A 246 -0.54 -7.40 -11.06
CA ILE A 246 -1.13 -8.14 -9.93
C ILE A 246 -1.45 -9.59 -10.33
N THR A 247 -1.92 -9.83 -11.55
CA THR A 247 -2.25 -11.18 -12.01
C THR A 247 -1.02 -12.10 -12.13
N LYS A 248 0.18 -11.53 -12.21
CA LYS A 248 1.44 -12.27 -12.45
C LYS A 248 2.29 -12.49 -11.19
N ILE A 249 2.11 -11.70 -10.14
CA ILE A 249 2.96 -11.78 -8.94
C ILE A 249 2.51 -12.89 -8.00
N LYS A 250 3.47 -13.47 -7.27
CA LYS A 250 3.18 -14.40 -6.16
C LYS A 250 2.47 -13.65 -5.03
N VAL A 251 1.44 -14.25 -4.46
CA VAL A 251 0.76 -13.70 -3.28
C VAL A 251 1.67 -13.84 -2.06
N PRO A 252 2.05 -12.74 -1.36
CA PRO A 252 2.99 -12.78 -0.25
C PRO A 252 2.34 -13.11 1.11
N PHE A 253 1.09 -13.55 1.12
CA PHE A 253 0.31 -13.89 2.32
C PHE A 253 -0.82 -14.86 1.99
N GLU A 254 -1.42 -15.46 3.03
CA GLU A 254 -2.60 -16.32 2.85
C GLU A 254 -3.87 -15.48 2.66
N ILE A 255 -4.75 -15.96 1.75
CA ILE A 255 -6.06 -15.37 1.48
C ILE A 255 -7.12 -16.18 2.22
N TYR A 256 -8.11 -15.50 2.78
CA TYR A 256 -9.29 -16.08 3.42
C TYR A 256 -10.55 -15.55 2.73
N PRO A 257 -11.06 -16.26 1.70
CA PRO A 257 -12.34 -15.94 1.11
C PRO A 257 -13.47 -16.36 2.07
N ALA A 258 -14.48 -15.50 2.19
CA ALA A 258 -15.66 -15.79 3.01
C ALA A 258 -16.93 -15.20 2.35
N PRO A 259 -18.10 -15.85 2.53
CA PRO A 259 -19.35 -15.29 2.05
C PRO A 259 -19.62 -13.90 2.64
N MET A 260 -20.10 -12.99 1.83
CA MET A 260 -20.44 -11.64 2.29
C MET A 260 -21.57 -11.67 3.32
N ALA A 261 -22.46 -12.65 3.23
CA ALA A 261 -23.53 -12.88 4.21
C ALA A 261 -22.98 -13.16 5.63
N ASP A 262 -21.79 -13.74 5.72
CA ASP A 262 -21.15 -14.10 7.00
C ASP A 262 -20.28 -13.00 7.58
N VAL A 263 -20.33 -11.78 7.02
CA VAL A 263 -19.44 -10.67 7.40
C VAL A 263 -19.37 -10.42 8.91
N GLN A 264 -20.47 -10.53 9.63
CA GLN A 264 -20.49 -10.32 11.08
C GLN A 264 -19.69 -11.39 11.83
N ALA A 265 -19.74 -12.64 11.38
CA ALA A 265 -19.04 -13.74 12.02
C ALA A 265 -17.53 -13.73 11.68
N VAL A 266 -17.17 -13.33 10.46
CA VAL A 266 -15.78 -13.36 10.00
C VAL A 266 -15.02 -12.06 10.31
N TRP A 267 -15.72 -10.95 10.49
CA TRP A 267 -15.09 -9.65 10.78
C TRP A 267 -14.37 -9.67 12.13
N GLY A 268 -13.05 -9.49 12.11
CA GLY A 268 -12.23 -9.57 13.33
C GLY A 268 -11.94 -10.98 13.84
N SER A 269 -12.40 -12.04 13.15
CA SER A 269 -12.05 -13.42 13.49
C SER A 269 -10.53 -13.66 13.43
N GLU A 270 -10.07 -14.72 14.07
CA GLU A 270 -8.66 -15.10 14.06
C GLU A 270 -8.12 -15.29 12.63
N ASN A 271 -8.92 -15.95 11.76
CA ASN A 271 -8.58 -16.10 10.36
C ASN A 271 -8.47 -14.74 9.63
N ALA A 272 -9.42 -13.84 9.82
CA ALA A 272 -9.40 -12.51 9.21
C ALA A 272 -8.26 -11.62 9.74
N THR A 273 -7.74 -11.91 10.93
CA THR A 273 -6.60 -11.20 11.53
C THR A 273 -5.27 -11.72 11.00
N LYS A 274 -5.12 -13.04 10.83
CA LYS A 274 -3.90 -13.70 10.36
C LYS A 274 -3.78 -13.74 8.83
N LYS A 275 -4.91 -13.86 8.14
CA LYS A 275 -5.00 -13.99 6.68
C LYS A 275 -5.67 -12.75 6.07
N ARG A 276 -5.62 -12.65 4.74
CA ARG A 276 -6.29 -11.59 4.02
C ARG A 276 -7.74 -11.95 3.76
N LEU A 277 -8.67 -11.33 4.49
CA LEU A 277 -10.11 -11.50 4.25
C LEU A 277 -10.50 -10.89 2.90
N VAL A 278 -11.23 -11.68 2.11
CA VAL A 278 -11.92 -11.25 0.90
C VAL A 278 -13.38 -11.70 1.00
N LEU A 279 -14.29 -10.74 0.94
CA LEU A 279 -15.71 -11.03 0.93
C LEU A 279 -16.17 -11.29 -0.49
N VAL A 280 -16.96 -12.36 -0.67
CA VAL A 280 -17.56 -12.76 -1.94
C VAL A 280 -19.07 -12.90 -1.76
N PRO A 281 -19.91 -12.69 -2.81
CA PRO A 281 -21.38 -12.73 -2.67
C PRO A 281 -21.90 -14.08 -2.16
N SER A 282 -21.36 -15.15 -2.72
CA SER A 282 -21.57 -16.55 -2.33
C SER A 282 -20.35 -17.36 -2.71
N LEU A 283 -20.07 -18.41 -1.98
CA LEU A 283 -19.06 -19.42 -2.31
C LEU A 283 -19.70 -20.57 -3.06
#